data_186fb8dd7b5d60a2878e71af74a7e34e
#
_entry.id   186fb8dd7b5d60a2878e71af74a7e34e
#
_cell.length_a   1.000
_cell.length_b   1.000
_cell.length_c   1.000
_cell.angle_alpha   90.00
_cell.angle_beta   90.00
_cell.angle_gamma   90.00
#
_symmetry.space_group_name_H-M   'P 1'
#
loop_
_entity.id
_entity.type
_entity.pdbx_description
1 polymer ?
#
loop_
_entity_poly.entity_id
_entity_poly.type
_entity_poly.pdbx_seq_one_letter_code
_entity_poly.pdbx_strand_id
1 'polypeptide(L)'
;RAQQALYETVRSAMDARVREAVSRKGLAGARITVLDALLKLRQVCCDPRLVKSDAAASVTESAKRARLRELLAELVAEGRRVLVFSQFVEMLRLIEGDLAEAGISHLTLTGQTQNRAGVLEAFSNGDAPVFLLSLKAGGVGLTLTEADTVILYDPWWNPAVERQAMD
;
A
#
# COMPACT_ATOMS: atom_id res chain seq x y z
N ARG A 1 15.99 0.12 12.22
CA ARG A 1 15.85 0.02 13.70
C ARG A 1 14.74 0.91 14.22
N ALA A 2 14.61 2.18 13.79
CA ALA A 2 13.55 3.09 14.24
C ALA A 2 12.13 2.58 13.91
N GLN A 3 11.89 2.08 12.70
CA GLN A 3 10.60 1.48 12.31
C GLN A 3 10.25 0.26 13.17
N GLN A 4 11.21 -0.56 13.53
CA GLN A 4 11.01 -1.72 14.40
C GLN A 4 10.63 -1.29 15.83
N ALA A 5 11.31 -0.28 16.38
CA ALA A 5 10.98 0.26 17.70
C ALA A 5 9.56 0.86 17.72
N LEU A 6 9.18 1.59 16.66
CA LEU A 6 7.82 2.09 16.50
C LEU A 6 6.79 0.95 16.43
N TYR A 7 7.08 -0.11 15.68
CA TYR A 7 6.21 -1.29 15.61
C TYR A 7 5.95 -1.86 17.00
N GLU A 8 6.98 -2.07 17.81
CA GLU A 8 6.85 -2.60 19.17
C GLU A 8 6.05 -1.66 20.08
N THR A 9 6.24 -0.35 19.94
CA THR A 9 5.46 0.67 20.68
C THR A 9 3.97 0.58 20.31
N VAL A 10 3.65 0.56 19.03
CA VAL A 10 2.27 0.44 18.53
C VAL A 10 1.67 -0.91 18.95
N ARG A 11 2.43 -2.00 18.82
CA ARG A 11 1.99 -3.35 19.22
C ARG A 11 1.61 -3.40 20.69
N SER A 12 2.47 -2.88 21.58
CA SER A 12 2.21 -2.89 23.02
C SER A 12 0.99 -2.05 23.39
N ALA A 13 0.85 -0.87 22.79
CA ALA A 13 -0.31 0.00 23.02
C ALA A 13 -1.62 -0.64 22.52
N MET A 14 -1.57 -1.30 21.37
CA MET A 14 -2.75 -1.98 20.82
C MET A 14 -3.12 -3.24 21.60
N ASP A 15 -2.14 -4.03 22.08
CA ASP A 15 -2.38 -5.19 22.94
C ASP A 15 -3.13 -4.78 24.20
N ALA A 16 -2.70 -3.72 24.89
CA ALA A 16 -3.37 -3.19 26.07
C ALA A 16 -4.84 -2.81 25.78
N ARG A 17 -5.08 -2.08 24.67
CA ARG A 17 -6.43 -1.67 24.26
C ARG A 17 -7.32 -2.87 23.89
N VAL A 18 -6.78 -3.86 23.22
CA VAL A 18 -7.51 -5.07 22.85
C VAL A 18 -7.89 -5.86 24.10
N ARG A 19 -6.96 -6.07 25.04
CA ARG A 19 -7.25 -6.78 26.30
C ARG A 19 -8.33 -6.06 27.12
N GLU A 20 -8.25 -4.75 27.23
CA GLU A 20 -9.29 -3.95 27.91
C GLU A 20 -10.65 -4.09 27.21
N ALA A 21 -10.70 -3.98 25.88
CA ALA A 21 -11.95 -4.12 25.13
C ALA A 21 -12.56 -5.52 25.27
N VAL A 22 -11.73 -6.57 25.25
CA VAL A 22 -12.18 -7.96 25.42
C VAL A 22 -12.70 -8.18 26.85
N SER A 23 -12.03 -7.67 27.88
CA SER A 23 -12.47 -7.81 29.26
C SER A 23 -13.82 -7.10 29.54
N ARG A 24 -14.08 -5.95 28.87
CA ARG A 24 -15.30 -5.16 29.07
C ARG A 24 -16.49 -5.62 28.24
N LYS A 25 -16.26 -6.08 27.01
CA LYS A 25 -17.32 -6.32 26.00
C LYS A 25 -17.33 -7.76 25.46
N GLY A 26 -16.41 -8.61 25.94
CA GLY A 26 -16.17 -9.93 25.35
C GLY A 26 -15.53 -9.87 23.98
N LEU A 27 -15.14 -11.01 23.42
CA LEU A 27 -14.45 -11.10 22.14
C LEU A 27 -15.30 -10.57 20.99
N ALA A 28 -16.58 -10.88 20.96
CA ALA A 28 -17.49 -10.41 19.90
C ALA A 28 -17.63 -8.87 19.91
N GLY A 29 -17.76 -8.25 21.10
CA GLY A 29 -17.85 -6.80 21.24
C GLY A 29 -16.53 -6.06 20.99
N ALA A 30 -15.39 -6.76 21.07
CA ALA A 30 -14.06 -6.19 20.84
C ALA A 30 -13.59 -6.28 19.37
N ARG A 31 -14.36 -6.88 18.46
CA ARG A 31 -13.94 -7.12 17.06
C ARG A 31 -13.40 -5.89 16.35
N ILE A 32 -14.07 -4.74 16.48
CA ILE A 32 -13.64 -3.49 15.83
C ILE A 32 -12.28 -3.04 16.39
N THR A 33 -12.06 -3.16 17.71
CA THR A 33 -10.78 -2.81 18.33
C THR A 33 -9.64 -3.71 17.87
N VAL A 34 -9.92 -5.01 17.71
CA VAL A 34 -8.95 -5.98 17.17
C VAL A 34 -8.59 -5.65 15.71
N LEU A 35 -9.59 -5.36 14.87
CA LEU A 35 -9.36 -5.00 13.48
C LEU A 35 -8.58 -3.67 13.34
N ASP A 36 -8.89 -2.67 14.17
CA ASP A 36 -8.13 -1.40 14.21
C ASP A 36 -6.66 -1.64 14.61
N ALA A 37 -6.43 -2.49 15.62
CA ALA A 37 -5.08 -2.85 16.04
C ALA A 37 -4.27 -3.50 14.90
N LEU A 38 -4.86 -4.49 14.24
CA LEU A 38 -4.23 -5.17 13.10
C LEU A 38 -3.98 -4.21 11.94
N LEU A 39 -4.91 -3.31 11.64
CA LEU A 39 -4.75 -2.28 10.62
C LEU A 39 -3.55 -1.38 10.90
N LYS A 40 -3.42 -0.87 12.12
CA LYS A 40 -2.30 -0.01 12.53
C LYS A 40 -0.95 -0.72 12.44
N LEU A 41 -0.88 -1.97 12.87
CA LEU A 41 0.34 -2.77 12.74
C LEU A 41 0.75 -2.96 11.28
N ARG A 42 -0.21 -3.22 10.39
CA ARG A 42 0.04 -3.32 8.96
C ARG A 42 0.51 -1.98 8.37
N GLN A 43 -0.08 -0.87 8.80
CA GLN A 43 0.33 0.47 8.37
C GLN A 43 1.78 0.75 8.76
N VAL A 44 2.21 0.46 10.00
CA VAL A 44 3.61 0.61 10.42
C VAL A 44 4.57 -0.21 9.56
N CYS A 45 4.17 -1.42 9.17
CA CYS A 45 4.98 -2.29 8.31
C CYS A 45 5.09 -1.76 6.86
N CYS A 46 4.08 -1.05 6.38
CA CYS A 46 4.11 -0.42 5.06
C CYS A 46 4.98 0.84 5.06
N ASP A 47 4.62 1.79 5.90
CA ASP A 47 5.39 3.01 6.15
C ASP A 47 4.94 3.63 7.49
N PRO A 48 5.85 4.04 8.37
CA PRO A 48 5.51 4.68 9.65
C PRO A 48 4.55 5.86 9.52
N ARG A 49 4.65 6.65 8.47
CA ARG A 49 3.82 7.85 8.23
C ARG A 49 2.34 7.55 7.98
N LEU A 50 1.97 6.30 7.72
CA LEU A 50 0.56 5.88 7.62
C LEU A 50 -0.13 5.85 8.99
N VAL A 51 0.64 5.80 10.07
CA VAL A 51 0.11 5.84 11.43
C VAL A 51 0.13 7.26 11.95
N LYS A 52 -1.04 7.83 12.17
CA LYS A 52 -1.20 9.17 12.74
C LYS A 52 -0.95 9.13 14.26
N SER A 53 0.33 9.23 14.65
CA SER A 53 0.74 9.35 16.06
C SER A 53 2.01 10.18 16.17
N ASP A 54 2.21 10.85 17.31
CA ASP A 54 3.40 11.66 17.55
C ASP A 54 4.68 10.80 17.49
N ALA A 55 4.61 9.56 17.98
CA ALA A 55 5.73 8.62 17.91
C ALA A 55 6.10 8.23 16.46
N ALA A 56 5.13 8.21 15.54
CA ALA A 56 5.37 7.91 14.14
C ALA A 56 5.87 9.12 13.34
N ALA A 57 5.56 10.34 13.78
CA ALA A 57 5.90 11.57 13.06
C ALA A 57 7.42 11.75 12.85
N SER A 58 8.24 11.24 13.76
CA SER A 58 9.71 11.30 13.70
C SER A 58 10.36 10.16 12.91
N VAL A 59 9.60 9.14 12.51
CA VAL A 59 10.11 7.95 11.81
C VAL A 59 9.71 7.99 10.34
N THR A 60 10.61 8.43 9.49
CA THR A 60 10.37 8.59 8.03
C THR A 60 10.91 7.43 7.20
N GLU A 61 11.75 6.60 7.78
CA GLU A 61 12.35 5.45 7.09
C GLU A 61 11.42 4.24 7.08
N SER A 62 11.26 3.65 5.90
CA SER A 62 10.56 2.39 5.68
C SER A 62 11.43 1.46 4.84
N ALA A 63 11.82 0.34 5.42
CA ALA A 63 12.66 -0.65 4.74
C ALA A 63 11.97 -1.21 3.48
N LYS A 64 10.66 -1.45 3.57
CA LYS A 64 9.88 -1.95 2.43
C LYS A 64 9.81 -0.92 1.30
N ARG A 65 9.61 0.36 1.62
CA ARG A 65 9.58 1.44 0.63
C ARG A 65 10.95 1.66 -0.02
N ALA A 66 12.02 1.62 0.76
CA ALA A 66 13.39 1.69 0.22
C ALA A 66 13.64 0.56 -0.78
N ARG A 67 13.26 -0.69 -0.44
CA ARG A 67 13.40 -1.82 -1.36
C ARG A 67 12.53 -1.69 -2.61
N LEU A 68 11.32 -1.16 -2.49
CA LEU A 68 10.46 -0.90 -3.65
C LEU A 68 11.09 0.11 -4.61
N ARG A 69 11.69 1.19 -4.10
CA ARG A 69 12.39 2.20 -4.92
C ARG A 69 13.51 1.59 -5.76
N GLU A 70 14.36 0.76 -5.13
CA GLU A 70 15.45 0.04 -5.81
C GLU A 70 14.87 -0.88 -6.90
N LEU A 71 13.88 -1.70 -6.55
CA LEU A 71 13.26 -2.66 -7.46
C LEU A 71 12.60 -1.97 -8.65
N LEU A 72 11.86 -0.88 -8.43
CA LEU A 72 11.23 -0.13 -9.52
C LEU A 72 12.27 0.50 -10.45
N ALA A 73 13.36 1.05 -9.90
CA ALA A 73 14.45 1.58 -10.73
C ALA A 73 15.08 0.50 -11.61
N GLU A 74 15.34 -0.69 -11.06
CA GLU A 74 15.87 -1.85 -11.80
C GLU A 74 14.91 -2.27 -12.91
N LEU A 75 13.62 -2.51 -12.59
CA LEU A 75 12.62 -2.97 -13.55
C LEU A 75 12.38 -1.96 -14.69
N VAL A 76 12.30 -0.68 -14.35
CA VAL A 76 12.14 0.38 -15.36
C VAL A 76 13.37 0.49 -16.27
N ALA A 77 14.59 0.34 -15.73
CA ALA A 77 15.81 0.31 -16.51
C ALA A 77 15.87 -0.89 -17.47
N GLU A 78 15.22 -2.01 -17.11
CA GLU A 78 15.06 -3.19 -17.98
C GLU A 78 13.94 -3.03 -19.02
N GLY A 79 13.24 -1.91 -19.06
CA GLY A 79 12.12 -1.66 -19.96
C GLY A 79 10.82 -2.35 -19.56
N ARG A 80 10.66 -2.76 -18.31
CA ARG A 80 9.45 -3.40 -17.78
C ARG A 80 8.33 -2.38 -17.56
N ARG A 81 7.09 -2.84 -17.75
CA ARG A 81 5.88 -2.09 -17.38
C ARG A 81 5.25 -2.72 -16.14
N VAL A 82 5.23 -1.96 -15.05
CA VAL A 82 4.98 -2.47 -13.71
C VAL A 82 3.67 -1.94 -13.14
N LEU A 83 2.81 -2.84 -12.67
CA LEU A 83 1.66 -2.51 -11.82
C LEU A 83 2.08 -2.63 -10.35
N VAL A 84 1.76 -1.62 -9.56
CA VAL A 84 2.00 -1.63 -8.11
C VAL A 84 0.68 -1.46 -7.39
N PHE A 85 0.29 -2.46 -6.62
CA PHE A 85 -0.95 -2.44 -5.85
C PHE A 85 -0.69 -2.18 -4.37
N SER A 86 -1.51 -1.33 -3.76
CA SER A 86 -1.61 -1.18 -2.31
C SER A 86 -3.07 -1.01 -1.87
N GLN A 87 -3.40 -1.51 -0.69
CA GLN A 87 -4.69 -1.23 -0.08
C GLN A 87 -4.79 0.20 0.49
N PHE A 88 -3.64 0.87 0.73
CA PHE A 88 -3.56 2.20 1.32
C PHE A 88 -3.29 3.26 0.25
N VAL A 89 -4.27 4.14 0.02
CA VAL A 89 -4.12 5.27 -0.93
C VAL A 89 -2.98 6.20 -0.50
N GLU A 90 -2.82 6.44 0.81
CA GLU A 90 -1.70 7.25 1.32
C GLU A 90 -0.34 6.62 1.04
N MET A 91 -0.25 5.27 1.01
CA MET A 91 0.98 4.60 0.59
C MET A 91 1.30 4.86 -0.88
N LEU A 92 0.28 4.80 -1.75
CA LEU A 92 0.45 5.13 -3.16
C LEU A 92 0.95 6.56 -3.36
N ARG A 93 0.47 7.53 -2.58
CA ARG A 93 0.97 8.92 -2.61
C ARG A 93 2.44 9.04 -2.22
N LEU A 94 2.89 8.25 -1.23
CA LEU A 94 4.30 8.21 -0.87
C LEU A 94 5.16 7.63 -1.98
N ILE A 95 4.66 6.60 -2.67
CA ILE A 95 5.34 5.99 -3.83
C ILE A 95 5.35 6.97 -5.01
N GLU A 96 4.27 7.71 -5.27
CA GLU A 96 4.24 8.79 -6.28
C GLU A 96 5.36 9.82 -6.05
N GLY A 97 5.54 10.25 -4.79
CA GLY A 97 6.63 11.16 -4.43
C GLY A 97 8.01 10.57 -4.77
N ASP A 98 8.25 9.31 -4.45
CA ASP A 98 9.50 8.62 -4.78
C ASP A 98 9.75 8.53 -6.29
N LEU A 99 8.72 8.20 -7.06
CA LEU A 99 8.82 8.11 -8.52
C LEU A 99 9.08 9.47 -9.16
N ALA A 100 8.41 10.51 -8.65
CA ALA A 100 8.64 11.89 -9.10
C ALA A 100 10.07 12.36 -8.82
N GLU A 101 10.60 12.09 -7.61
CA GLU A 101 12.00 12.37 -7.26
C GLU A 101 13.00 11.62 -8.14
N ALA A 102 12.67 10.39 -8.53
CA ALA A 102 13.49 9.58 -9.42
C ALA A 102 13.33 9.92 -10.90
N GLY A 103 12.42 10.83 -11.26
CA GLY A 103 12.12 11.17 -12.65
C GLY A 103 11.42 10.04 -13.43
N ILE A 104 10.77 9.11 -12.73
CA ILE A 104 10.07 7.98 -13.33
C ILE A 104 8.62 8.38 -13.59
N SER A 105 8.21 8.35 -14.86
CA SER A 105 6.83 8.60 -15.28
C SER A 105 5.89 7.53 -14.73
N HIS A 106 4.74 7.93 -14.25
CA HIS A 106 3.77 7.02 -13.64
C HIS A 106 2.34 7.52 -13.76
N LEU A 107 1.39 6.61 -13.61
CA LEU A 107 -0.05 6.87 -13.52
C LEU A 107 -0.57 6.29 -12.21
N THR A 108 -1.70 6.83 -11.73
CA THR A 108 -2.34 6.35 -10.50
C THR A 108 -3.85 6.20 -10.68
N LEU A 109 -4.38 5.07 -10.24
CA LEU A 109 -5.82 4.78 -10.21
C LEU A 109 -6.25 4.39 -8.81
N THR A 110 -7.15 5.18 -8.22
CA THR A 110 -7.75 4.92 -6.91
C THR A 110 -9.27 5.01 -6.99
N GLY A 111 -9.96 4.69 -5.89
CA GLY A 111 -11.41 4.89 -5.81
C GLY A 111 -11.86 6.36 -5.93
N GLN A 112 -10.94 7.32 -5.83
CA GLN A 112 -11.20 8.76 -5.96
C GLN A 112 -10.95 9.29 -7.39
N THR A 113 -10.42 8.47 -8.29
CA THR A 113 -10.12 8.87 -9.66
C THR A 113 -11.41 9.11 -10.44
N GLN A 114 -11.62 10.35 -10.89
CA GLN A 114 -12.85 10.75 -11.60
C GLN A 114 -12.86 10.25 -13.05
N ASN A 115 -11.75 10.40 -13.79
CA ASN A 115 -11.62 9.96 -15.16
C ASN A 115 -10.86 8.63 -15.27
N ARG A 116 -11.50 7.56 -14.78
CA ARG A 116 -10.93 6.22 -14.79
C ARG A 116 -10.57 5.72 -16.18
N ALA A 117 -11.47 5.89 -17.14
CA ALA A 117 -11.27 5.46 -18.53
C ALA A 117 -10.07 6.16 -19.16
N GLY A 118 -9.94 7.48 -18.99
CA GLY A 118 -8.80 8.23 -19.54
C GLY A 118 -7.46 7.84 -18.92
N VAL A 119 -7.42 7.48 -17.63
CA VAL A 119 -6.18 6.98 -17.01
C VAL A 119 -5.79 5.61 -17.55
N LEU A 120 -6.76 4.72 -17.76
CA LEU A 120 -6.51 3.39 -18.37
C LEU A 120 -6.02 3.51 -19.80
N GLU A 121 -6.67 4.37 -20.59
CA GLU A 121 -6.25 4.66 -21.97
C GLU A 121 -4.86 5.27 -22.02
N ALA A 122 -4.54 6.20 -21.12
CA ALA A 122 -3.21 6.79 -21.01
C ALA A 122 -2.14 5.75 -20.66
N PHE A 123 -2.48 4.73 -19.86
CA PHE A 123 -1.55 3.63 -19.60
C PHE A 123 -1.40 2.73 -20.84
N SER A 124 -2.49 2.33 -21.49
CA SER A 124 -2.44 1.45 -22.66
C SER A 124 -1.70 2.08 -23.84
N ASN A 125 -1.94 3.35 -24.13
CA ASN A 125 -1.40 4.05 -25.30
C ASN A 125 -0.14 4.86 -25.01
N GLY A 126 0.24 5.03 -23.74
CA GLY A 126 1.38 5.84 -23.31
C GLY A 126 2.60 5.03 -22.94
N ASP A 127 3.66 5.76 -22.59
CA ASP A 127 4.98 5.20 -22.27
C ASP A 127 5.27 5.16 -20.77
N ALA A 128 4.30 5.48 -19.91
CA ALA A 128 4.49 5.43 -18.46
C ALA A 128 4.83 4.00 -18.00
N PRO A 129 6.02 3.75 -17.44
CA PRO A 129 6.45 2.40 -17.07
C PRO A 129 5.80 1.89 -15.79
N VAL A 130 5.27 2.77 -14.94
CA VAL A 130 4.71 2.40 -13.64
C VAL A 130 3.25 2.85 -13.53
N PHE A 131 2.39 1.94 -13.10
CA PHE A 131 1.00 2.22 -12.79
C PHE A 131 0.68 1.81 -11.35
N LEU A 132 0.30 2.79 -10.53
CA LEU A 132 -0.07 2.62 -9.13
C LEU A 132 -1.58 2.43 -9.02
N LEU A 133 -2.01 1.36 -8.37
CA LEU A 133 -3.42 1.03 -8.24
C LEU A 133 -3.81 0.73 -6.79
N SER A 134 -4.93 1.27 -6.34
CA SER A 134 -5.53 0.76 -5.12
C SER A 134 -6.19 -0.60 -5.37
N LEU A 135 -6.07 -1.55 -4.44
CA LEU A 135 -6.65 -2.89 -4.58
C LEU A 135 -8.17 -2.85 -4.84
N LYS A 136 -8.87 -1.87 -4.25
CA LYS A 136 -10.30 -1.68 -4.53
C LYS A 136 -10.59 -1.19 -5.95
N ALA A 137 -9.73 -0.36 -6.51
CA ALA A 137 -9.88 0.14 -7.87
C ALA A 137 -9.49 -0.92 -8.91
N GLY A 138 -8.45 -1.71 -8.65
CA GLY A 138 -7.99 -2.80 -9.51
C GLY A 138 -8.93 -4.01 -9.52
N GLY A 139 -9.73 -4.22 -8.46
CA GLY A 139 -10.65 -5.35 -8.33
C GLY A 139 -11.90 -5.32 -9.21
N VAL A 140 -12.02 -4.40 -10.15
CA VAL A 140 -13.21 -4.25 -11.01
C VAL A 140 -12.81 -4.42 -12.47
N GLY A 141 -12.57 -5.68 -12.89
CA GLY A 141 -12.51 -6.06 -14.32
C GLY A 141 -11.56 -5.21 -15.18
N LEU A 142 -10.36 -4.91 -14.67
CA LEU A 142 -9.33 -4.24 -15.44
C LEU A 142 -8.56 -5.28 -16.24
N THR A 143 -8.39 -5.02 -17.53
CA THR A 143 -7.47 -5.77 -18.38
C THR A 143 -6.33 -4.84 -18.74
N LEU A 144 -5.14 -5.11 -18.19
CA LEU A 144 -3.93 -4.30 -18.35
C LEU A 144 -2.81 -5.16 -18.96
N THR A 145 -3.08 -5.68 -20.14
CA THR A 145 -2.18 -6.59 -20.89
C THR A 145 -0.86 -5.97 -21.29
N GLU A 146 -0.75 -4.65 -21.23
CA GLU A 146 0.47 -3.90 -21.50
C GLU A 146 1.51 -4.00 -20.38
N ALA A 147 1.08 -4.40 -19.18
CA ALA A 147 1.99 -4.64 -18.06
C ALA A 147 2.51 -6.09 -18.11
N ASP A 148 3.77 -6.24 -17.74
CA ASP A 148 4.46 -7.53 -17.67
C ASP A 148 4.88 -7.92 -16.24
N THR A 149 4.76 -6.99 -15.31
CA THR A 149 5.20 -7.18 -13.92
C THR A 149 4.15 -6.63 -12.95
N VAL A 150 3.84 -7.40 -11.92
CA VAL A 150 2.89 -7.01 -10.85
C VAL A 150 3.60 -7.05 -9.50
N ILE A 151 3.49 -5.98 -8.73
CA ILE A 151 3.98 -5.88 -7.35
C ILE A 151 2.79 -5.66 -6.41
N LEU A 152 2.57 -6.58 -5.49
CA LEU A 152 1.65 -6.42 -4.37
C LEU A 152 2.46 -5.86 -3.19
N TYR A 153 2.34 -4.56 -2.93
CA TYR A 153 3.13 -3.90 -1.88
C TYR A 153 2.75 -4.38 -0.48
N ASP A 154 1.46 -4.59 -0.24
CA ASP A 154 0.92 -5.10 1.01
C ASP A 154 -0.08 -6.25 0.74
N PRO A 155 -0.07 -7.31 1.56
CA PRO A 155 -0.95 -8.46 1.39
C PRO A 155 -2.39 -8.08 1.73
N TRP A 156 -3.36 -8.73 1.06
CA TRP A 156 -4.77 -8.62 1.35
C TRP A 156 -5.29 -9.86 2.08
N TRP A 157 -6.33 -9.69 2.88
CA TRP A 157 -6.94 -10.78 3.65
C TRP A 157 -7.56 -11.86 2.78
N ASN A 158 -8.07 -11.47 1.61
CA ASN A 158 -8.72 -12.37 0.69
C ASN A 158 -7.78 -12.68 -0.49
N PRO A 159 -7.24 -13.91 -0.56
CA PRO A 159 -6.35 -14.33 -1.66
C PRO A 159 -6.99 -14.23 -3.05
N ALA A 160 -8.34 -14.23 -3.14
CA ALA A 160 -9.03 -14.07 -4.42
C ALA A 160 -8.82 -12.66 -5.01
N VAL A 161 -8.74 -11.63 -4.16
CA VAL A 161 -8.46 -10.24 -4.60
C VAL A 161 -7.03 -10.11 -5.13
N GLU A 162 -6.06 -10.78 -4.48
CA GLU A 162 -4.68 -10.80 -4.96
C GLU A 162 -4.56 -11.52 -6.31
N ARG A 163 -5.21 -12.68 -6.46
CA ARG A 163 -5.25 -13.41 -7.73
C ARG A 163 -5.86 -12.57 -8.84
N GLN A 164 -7.00 -11.92 -8.59
CA GLN A 164 -7.64 -11.05 -9.57
C GLN A 164 -6.76 -9.86 -9.99
N ALA A 165 -5.89 -9.38 -9.12
CA ALA A 165 -4.94 -8.30 -9.45
C ALA A 165 -3.78 -8.79 -10.33
N MET A 166 -3.50 -10.10 -10.32
CA MET A 166 -2.43 -10.73 -11.11
C MET A 166 -2.92 -11.29 -12.45
N ASP A 167 -4.21 -11.62 -12.56
CA ASP A 167 -4.87 -12.11 -13.79
C ASP A 167 -5.19 -10.95 -14.74
#